data_31f25a5edf5d42528340778f0c8bc66d
#
_entry.id   31f25a5edf5d42528340778f0c8bc66d
#
_cell.length_a   1.000
_cell.length_b   1.000
_cell.length_c   1.000
_cell.angle_alpha   90.00
_cell.angle_beta   90.00
_cell.angle_gamma   90.00
#
_symmetry.space_group_name_H-M   'P 1'
#
loop_
_entity.id
_entity.type
_entity.pdbx_description
1 polymer ?
#
loop_
_entity_poly.entity_id
_entity_poly.type
_entity_poly.pdbx_seq_one_letter_code
_entity_poly.pdbx_strand_id
1 'polypeptide(L)'
;LFIALGTLMFSQAKLLTGGTAGIALLISYLTGWPFGPVFFAVNLPFYLFAWKQMGKGFTLRTAAAVSLMSLFAWALPWGLAFERLSPTLAAVLGGLLVGAGLLMLFRHRASLGGINVVALFLQERLGWRAGQVQMVLDVLILLAAFGVTDPWRVALSVLGAVVLNLALAINHRPGRYMAV
;
A
#
# COMPACT_ATOMS: atom_id res chain seq x y z
N LEU A 1 10.50 4.91 3.94
CA LEU A 1 10.07 5.78 5.04
C LEU A 1 8.70 6.43 4.76
N PHE A 2 8.50 7.15 3.64
CA PHE A 2 7.24 7.87 3.33
C PHE A 2 6.01 6.96 3.41
N ILE A 3 6.07 5.78 2.80
CA ILE A 3 4.98 4.82 2.83
C ILE A 3 4.70 4.36 4.27
N ALA A 4 5.74 4.05 5.05
CA ALA A 4 5.58 3.62 6.43
C ALA A 4 4.95 4.72 7.30
N LEU A 5 5.36 5.98 7.11
CA LEU A 5 4.78 7.12 7.82
C LEU A 5 3.31 7.34 7.43
N GLY A 6 2.99 7.32 6.13
CA GLY A 6 1.61 7.44 5.67
C GLY A 6 0.72 6.30 6.17
N THR A 7 1.25 5.08 6.19
CA THR A 7 0.53 3.92 6.74
C THR A 7 0.35 4.01 8.26
N LEU A 8 1.34 4.56 8.99
CA LEU A 8 1.20 4.84 10.42
C LEU A 8 0.04 5.83 10.68
N MET A 9 -0.05 6.90 9.87
CA MET A 9 -1.18 7.84 9.98
C MET A 9 -2.52 7.17 9.71
N PHE A 10 -2.61 6.32 8.67
CA PHE A 10 -3.81 5.52 8.41
C PHE A 10 -4.13 4.60 9.59
N SER A 11 -3.15 3.87 10.11
CA SER A 11 -3.32 2.94 11.21
C SER A 11 -3.84 3.64 12.47
N GLN A 12 -3.27 4.78 12.85
CA GLN A 12 -3.69 5.54 14.03
C GLN A 12 -5.09 6.16 13.88
N ALA A 13 -5.45 6.57 12.68
CA ALA A 13 -6.80 7.06 12.38
C ALA A 13 -7.82 5.94 12.12
N LYS A 14 -7.40 4.66 12.20
CA LYS A 14 -8.19 3.48 11.82
C LYS A 14 -8.77 3.57 10.41
N LEU A 15 -7.99 4.11 9.49
CA LEU A 15 -8.28 4.15 8.06
C LEU A 15 -7.68 2.93 7.37
N LEU A 16 -8.18 2.62 6.19
CA LEU A 16 -7.70 1.56 5.33
C LEU A 16 -7.12 2.13 4.03
N THR A 17 -6.34 1.33 3.36
CA THR A 17 -5.85 1.60 2.01
C THR A 17 -6.13 0.38 1.14
N GLY A 18 -5.82 0.46 -0.15
CA GLY A 18 -5.95 -0.67 -1.05
C GLY A 18 -4.78 -1.65 -0.99
N GLY A 19 -4.88 -2.71 -1.78
CA GLY A 19 -3.83 -3.70 -1.97
C GLY A 19 -3.49 -4.52 -0.72
N THR A 20 -2.31 -5.10 -0.71
CA THR A 20 -1.81 -5.88 0.43
C THR A 20 -1.64 -5.06 1.71
N ALA A 21 -1.38 -3.78 1.60
CA ALA A 21 -1.33 -2.89 2.76
C ALA A 21 -2.72 -2.76 3.42
N GLY A 22 -3.79 -2.69 2.63
CA GLY A 22 -5.16 -2.70 3.12
C GLY A 22 -5.52 -4.01 3.84
N ILE A 23 -5.16 -5.15 3.25
CA ILE A 23 -5.33 -6.46 3.90
C ILE A 23 -4.56 -6.52 5.23
N ALA A 24 -3.31 -6.05 5.25
CA ALA A 24 -2.49 -6.06 6.46
C ALA A 24 -3.05 -5.14 7.54
N LEU A 25 -3.58 -3.96 7.19
CA LEU A 25 -4.29 -3.08 8.14
C LEU A 25 -5.53 -3.75 8.69
N LEU A 26 -6.34 -4.39 7.84
CA LEU A 26 -7.55 -5.09 8.24
C LEU A 26 -7.22 -6.22 9.25
N ILE A 27 -6.22 -7.05 8.93
CA ILE A 27 -5.74 -8.09 9.85
C ILE A 27 -5.23 -7.47 11.16
N SER A 28 -4.44 -6.40 11.08
CA SER A 28 -3.92 -5.69 12.24
C SER A 28 -5.05 -5.17 13.15
N TYR A 29 -6.14 -4.64 12.57
CA TYR A 29 -7.29 -4.17 13.35
C TYR A 29 -8.08 -5.30 13.99
N LEU A 30 -8.20 -6.45 13.32
CA LEU A 30 -8.91 -7.62 13.86
C LEU A 30 -8.12 -8.35 14.94
N THR A 31 -6.79 -8.42 14.80
CA THR A 31 -5.94 -9.23 15.68
C THR A 31 -5.21 -8.44 16.75
N GLY A 32 -5.09 -7.12 16.58
CA GLY A 32 -4.24 -6.26 17.41
C GLY A 32 -2.73 -6.39 17.14
N TRP A 33 -2.34 -7.20 16.14
CA TRP A 33 -0.92 -7.38 15.81
C TRP A 33 -0.35 -6.13 15.13
N PRO A 34 0.96 -5.82 15.35
CA PRO A 34 1.59 -4.69 14.71
C PRO A 34 1.56 -4.81 13.19
N PHE A 35 1.23 -3.71 12.51
CA PHE A 35 1.08 -3.68 11.05
C PHE A 35 2.34 -4.17 10.30
N GLY A 36 3.54 -3.75 10.72
CA GLY A 36 4.79 -4.08 10.01
C GLY A 36 5.01 -5.58 9.82
N PRO A 37 5.03 -6.40 10.90
CA PRO A 37 5.13 -7.86 10.81
C PRO A 37 3.99 -8.50 9.98
N VAL A 38 2.76 -8.03 10.17
CA VAL A 38 1.60 -8.53 9.40
C VAL A 38 1.78 -8.26 7.91
N PHE A 39 2.17 -7.03 7.54
CA PHE A 39 2.41 -6.67 6.15
C PHE A 39 3.52 -7.49 5.50
N PHE A 40 4.62 -7.73 6.24
CA PHE A 40 5.68 -8.61 5.77
C PHE A 40 5.18 -10.02 5.51
N ALA A 41 4.47 -10.62 6.49
CA ALA A 41 3.95 -11.98 6.40
C ALA A 41 2.97 -12.15 5.23
N VAL A 42 2.04 -11.21 5.04
CA VAL A 42 1.07 -11.22 3.93
C VAL A 42 1.77 -11.16 2.57
N ASN A 43 2.95 -10.54 2.48
CA ASN A 43 3.71 -10.46 1.24
C ASN A 43 4.55 -11.70 0.92
N LEU A 44 4.82 -12.59 1.88
CA LEU A 44 5.67 -13.77 1.66
C LEU A 44 5.25 -14.66 0.46
N PRO A 45 3.97 -15.06 0.31
CA PRO A 45 3.56 -15.91 -0.81
C PRO A 45 3.75 -15.21 -2.16
N PHE A 46 3.63 -13.89 -2.21
CA PHE A 46 3.80 -13.12 -3.44
C PHE A 46 5.25 -13.02 -3.90
N TYR A 47 6.24 -13.18 -3.03
CA TYR A 47 7.65 -13.23 -3.43
C TYR A 47 7.97 -14.48 -4.25
N LEU A 48 7.42 -15.63 -3.85
CA LEU A 48 7.58 -16.87 -4.61
C LEU A 48 6.94 -16.77 -5.99
N PHE A 49 5.77 -16.14 -6.04
CA PHE A 49 5.08 -15.86 -7.30
C PHE A 49 5.86 -14.87 -8.18
N ALA A 50 6.30 -13.74 -7.62
CA ALA A 50 7.08 -12.74 -8.33
C ALA A 50 8.41 -13.29 -8.87
N TRP A 51 9.06 -14.17 -8.11
CA TRP A 51 10.31 -14.80 -8.53
C TRP A 51 10.16 -15.62 -9.82
N LYS A 52 9.05 -16.36 -9.93
CA LYS A 52 8.75 -17.19 -11.09
C LYS A 52 8.26 -16.38 -12.30
N GLN A 53 7.54 -15.29 -12.08
CA GLN A 53 6.83 -14.57 -13.14
C GLN A 53 7.50 -13.26 -13.58
N MET A 54 8.08 -12.51 -12.65
CA MET A 54 8.64 -11.17 -12.89
C MET A 54 10.17 -11.14 -12.86
N GLY A 55 10.79 -12.27 -12.51
CA GLY A 55 12.24 -12.43 -12.47
C GLY A 55 12.93 -11.94 -11.19
N LYS A 56 14.18 -12.39 -11.03
CA LYS A 56 14.97 -12.21 -9.80
C LYS A 56 15.18 -10.75 -9.40
N GLY A 57 15.53 -9.90 -10.38
CA GLY A 57 15.86 -8.50 -10.12
C GLY A 57 14.68 -7.68 -9.57
N PHE A 58 13.49 -7.86 -10.13
CA PHE A 58 12.26 -7.23 -9.62
C PHE A 58 11.91 -7.75 -8.24
N THR A 59 11.97 -9.07 -8.05
CA THR A 59 11.60 -9.71 -6.78
C THR A 59 12.51 -9.27 -5.64
N LEU A 60 13.83 -9.23 -5.84
CA LEU A 60 14.77 -8.80 -4.81
C LEU A 60 14.57 -7.33 -4.41
N ARG A 61 14.36 -6.44 -5.39
CA ARG A 61 14.08 -5.02 -5.10
C ARG A 61 12.77 -4.85 -4.34
N THR A 62 11.74 -5.58 -4.74
CA THR A 62 10.43 -5.57 -4.09
C THR A 62 10.51 -6.15 -2.68
N ALA A 63 11.21 -7.27 -2.49
CA ALA A 63 11.43 -7.86 -1.17
C ALA A 63 12.19 -6.92 -0.24
N ALA A 64 13.26 -6.27 -0.74
CA ALA A 64 13.99 -5.27 0.04
C ALA A 64 13.10 -4.06 0.40
N ALA A 65 12.31 -3.55 -0.54
CA ALA A 65 11.40 -2.43 -0.31
C ALA A 65 10.33 -2.76 0.74
N VAL A 66 9.72 -3.95 0.66
CA VAL A 66 8.71 -4.40 1.61
C VAL A 66 9.34 -4.66 2.98
N SER A 67 10.53 -5.28 3.05
CA SER A 67 11.23 -5.52 4.31
C SER A 67 11.57 -4.21 5.02
N LEU A 68 12.11 -3.23 4.30
CA LEU A 68 12.41 -1.91 4.84
C LEU A 68 11.13 -1.17 5.28
N MET A 69 10.08 -1.23 4.47
CA MET A 69 8.79 -0.63 4.81
C MET A 69 8.20 -1.26 6.08
N SER A 70 8.22 -2.59 6.19
CA SER A 70 7.74 -3.33 7.34
C SER A 70 8.52 -2.99 8.60
N LEU A 71 9.85 -2.91 8.48
CA LEU A 71 10.73 -2.52 9.59
C LEU A 71 10.43 -1.09 10.08
N PHE A 72 10.34 -0.13 9.16
CA PHE A 72 9.97 1.24 9.52
C PHE A 72 8.56 1.33 10.11
N ALA A 73 7.58 0.63 9.55
CA ALA A 73 6.22 0.62 10.08
C ALA A 73 6.11 -0.03 11.46
N TRP A 74 7.01 -0.96 11.79
CA TRP A 74 7.13 -1.55 13.13
C TRP A 74 7.86 -0.63 14.11
N ALA A 75 8.92 0.06 13.67
CA ALA A 75 9.75 0.88 14.52
C ALA A 75 9.21 2.30 14.78
N LEU A 76 8.53 2.90 13.76
CA LEU A 76 8.04 4.28 13.86
C LEU A 76 7.15 4.56 15.09
N PRO A 77 6.21 3.66 15.48
CA PRO A 77 5.38 3.90 16.65
C PRO A 77 6.13 4.04 17.97
N TRP A 78 7.37 3.57 18.05
CA TRP A 78 8.18 3.67 19.28
C TRP A 78 8.78 5.08 19.48
N GLY A 79 8.99 5.80 18.39
CA GLY A 79 9.56 7.15 18.43
C GLY A 79 8.65 8.26 17.95
N LEU A 80 7.48 7.91 17.42
CA LEU A 80 6.53 8.86 16.84
C LEU A 80 5.11 8.54 17.27
N ALA A 81 4.53 9.41 18.10
CA ALA A 81 3.12 9.37 18.47
C ALA A 81 2.45 10.69 18.07
N PHE A 82 1.26 10.61 17.48
CA PHE A 82 0.45 11.78 17.19
C PHE A 82 -0.54 11.98 18.35
N GLU A 83 -0.36 13.02 19.16
CA GLU A 83 -1.29 13.35 20.23
C GLU A 83 -2.69 13.69 19.70
N ARG A 84 -2.74 14.38 18.57
CA ARG A 84 -3.99 14.75 17.88
C ARG A 84 -3.81 14.56 16.38
N LEU A 85 -4.44 13.54 15.83
CA LEU A 85 -4.47 13.28 14.39
C LEU A 85 -5.91 13.25 13.91
N SER A 86 -6.33 14.31 13.21
CA SER A 86 -7.64 14.31 12.56
C SER A 86 -7.68 13.19 11.49
N PRO A 87 -8.73 12.35 11.48
CA PRO A 87 -8.87 11.30 10.46
C PRO A 87 -8.86 11.84 9.03
N THR A 88 -9.45 13.02 8.80
CA THR A 88 -9.41 13.69 7.49
C THR A 88 -7.99 14.09 7.10
N LEU A 89 -7.22 14.66 8.03
CA LEU A 89 -5.82 15.00 7.80
C LEU A 89 -4.99 13.74 7.54
N ALA A 90 -5.22 12.68 8.30
CA ALA A 90 -4.57 11.38 8.09
C ALA A 90 -4.87 10.81 6.70
N ALA A 91 -6.11 10.92 6.22
CA ALA A 91 -6.51 10.48 4.89
C ALA A 91 -5.72 11.23 3.79
N VAL A 92 -5.68 12.56 3.88
CA VAL A 92 -5.04 13.39 2.86
C VAL A 92 -3.51 13.27 2.92
N LEU A 93 -2.89 13.54 4.07
CA LEU A 93 -1.43 13.49 4.19
C LEU A 93 -0.89 12.06 4.07
N GLY A 94 -1.58 11.09 4.67
CA GLY A 94 -1.22 9.67 4.53
C GLY A 94 -1.29 9.22 3.07
N GLY A 95 -2.35 9.59 2.34
CA GLY A 95 -2.49 9.31 0.92
C GLY A 95 -1.38 9.93 0.07
N LEU A 96 -1.04 11.21 0.32
CA LEU A 96 0.08 11.88 -0.36
C LEU A 96 1.43 11.21 -0.09
N LEU A 97 1.71 10.88 1.18
CA LEU A 97 2.97 10.23 1.58
C LEU A 97 3.10 8.84 0.97
N VAL A 98 2.04 8.03 1.01
CA VAL A 98 2.04 6.70 0.38
C VAL A 98 2.21 6.83 -1.13
N GLY A 99 1.47 7.75 -1.77
CA GLY A 99 1.57 8.01 -3.21
C GLY A 99 2.97 8.44 -3.63
N ALA A 100 3.58 9.39 -2.92
CA ALA A 100 4.95 9.82 -3.18
C ALA A 100 5.97 8.68 -3.01
N GLY A 101 5.82 7.87 -1.96
CA GLY A 101 6.68 6.71 -1.74
C GLY A 101 6.54 5.63 -2.80
N LEU A 102 5.31 5.36 -3.27
CA LEU A 102 5.06 4.45 -4.38
C LEU A 102 5.69 4.92 -5.69
N LEU A 103 5.60 6.22 -6.00
CA LEU A 103 6.28 6.80 -7.16
C LEU A 103 7.78 6.56 -7.14
N MET A 104 8.42 6.72 -5.97
CA MET A 104 9.85 6.43 -5.81
C MET A 104 10.14 4.95 -6.10
N LEU A 105 9.33 4.02 -5.59
CA LEU A 105 9.50 2.59 -5.84
C LEU A 105 9.33 2.25 -7.33
N PHE A 106 8.30 2.77 -7.98
CA PHE A 106 8.03 2.51 -9.40
C PHE A 106 9.18 3.01 -10.30
N ARG A 107 9.77 4.17 -9.97
CA ARG A 107 10.97 4.68 -10.68
C ARG A 107 12.16 3.73 -10.59
N HIS A 108 12.27 2.98 -9.50
CA HIS A 108 13.34 2.00 -9.28
C HIS A 108 12.94 0.56 -9.69
N ARG A 109 11.86 0.39 -10.45
CA ARG A 109 11.33 -0.91 -10.87
C ARG A 109 11.15 -1.85 -9.67
N ALA A 110 10.57 -1.33 -8.61
CA ALA A 110 10.17 -2.05 -7.41
C ALA A 110 8.69 -1.79 -7.11
N SER A 111 8.08 -2.67 -6.33
CA SER A 111 6.69 -2.56 -5.89
C SER A 111 6.60 -2.74 -4.36
N LEU A 112 5.43 -2.53 -3.79
CA LEU A 112 5.09 -3.01 -2.44
C LEU A 112 4.68 -4.50 -2.41
N GLY A 113 4.92 -5.22 -3.52
CA GLY A 113 4.59 -6.63 -3.63
C GLY A 113 3.09 -6.91 -3.70
N GLY A 114 2.72 -8.12 -3.31
CA GLY A 114 1.35 -8.52 -3.09
C GLY A 114 0.44 -8.46 -4.31
N ILE A 115 -0.73 -7.94 -4.13
CA ILE A 115 -1.80 -7.85 -5.12
C ILE A 115 -1.34 -7.17 -6.42
N ASN A 116 -0.45 -6.17 -6.33
CA ASN A 116 0.10 -5.49 -7.51
C ASN A 116 0.86 -6.45 -8.44
N VAL A 117 1.59 -7.41 -7.88
CA VAL A 117 2.31 -8.42 -8.68
C VAL A 117 1.33 -9.33 -9.39
N VAL A 118 0.24 -9.73 -8.71
CA VAL A 118 -0.83 -10.54 -9.31
C VAL A 118 -1.55 -9.77 -10.41
N ALA A 119 -1.86 -8.50 -10.18
CA ALA A 119 -2.53 -7.67 -11.16
C ALA A 119 -1.70 -7.50 -12.45
N LEU A 120 -0.38 -7.27 -12.30
CA LEU A 120 0.55 -7.20 -13.42
C LEU A 120 0.63 -8.54 -14.18
N PHE A 121 0.70 -9.66 -13.47
CA PHE A 121 0.71 -10.98 -14.08
C PHE A 121 -0.58 -11.27 -14.88
N LEU A 122 -1.74 -10.94 -14.31
CA LEU A 122 -3.01 -11.10 -15.02
C LEU A 122 -3.09 -10.22 -16.26
N GLN A 123 -2.51 -9.02 -16.20
CA GLN A 123 -2.39 -8.15 -17.37
C GLN A 123 -1.53 -8.77 -18.47
N GLU A 124 -0.37 -9.34 -18.13
CA GLU A 124 0.53 -9.95 -19.10
C GLU A 124 -0.01 -11.25 -19.69
N ARG A 125 -0.70 -12.08 -18.89
CA ARG A 125 -1.18 -13.40 -19.30
C ARG A 125 -2.58 -13.41 -19.89
N LEU A 126 -3.49 -12.63 -19.35
CA LEU A 126 -4.91 -12.64 -19.72
C LEU A 126 -5.35 -11.35 -20.42
N GLY A 127 -4.47 -10.35 -20.54
CA GLY A 127 -4.81 -9.06 -21.13
C GLY A 127 -5.73 -8.19 -20.24
N TRP A 128 -5.97 -8.60 -19.00
CA TRP A 128 -6.79 -7.83 -18.07
C TRP A 128 -6.06 -6.55 -17.67
N ARG A 129 -6.78 -5.45 -17.55
CA ARG A 129 -6.17 -4.20 -17.10
C ARG A 129 -5.85 -4.31 -15.61
N ALA A 130 -4.54 -4.24 -15.26
CA ALA A 130 -4.09 -4.36 -13.86
C ALA A 130 -4.84 -3.41 -12.92
N GLY A 131 -5.12 -2.18 -13.36
CA GLY A 131 -5.89 -1.22 -12.58
C GLY A 131 -7.33 -1.67 -12.29
N GLN A 132 -7.99 -2.40 -13.20
CA GLN A 132 -9.34 -2.94 -12.94
C GLN A 132 -9.30 -4.07 -11.92
N VAL A 133 -8.32 -4.98 -12.04
CA VAL A 133 -8.09 -6.06 -11.06
C VAL A 133 -7.86 -5.47 -9.67
N GLN A 134 -6.98 -4.48 -9.58
CA GLN A 134 -6.68 -3.82 -8.32
C GLN A 134 -7.90 -3.11 -7.74
N MET A 135 -8.64 -2.37 -8.57
CA MET A 135 -9.85 -1.67 -8.12
C MET A 135 -10.91 -2.63 -7.54
N VAL A 136 -11.13 -3.79 -8.17
CA VAL A 136 -12.06 -4.80 -7.63
C VAL A 136 -11.59 -5.30 -6.26
N LEU A 137 -10.30 -5.61 -6.13
CA LEU A 137 -9.73 -6.08 -4.86
C LEU A 137 -9.77 -5.00 -3.77
N ASP A 138 -9.49 -3.75 -4.13
CA ASP A 138 -9.58 -2.61 -3.21
C ASP A 138 -11.02 -2.38 -2.72
N VAL A 139 -12.01 -2.51 -3.61
CA VAL A 139 -13.44 -2.46 -3.23
C VAL A 139 -13.80 -3.58 -2.27
N LEU A 140 -13.35 -4.81 -2.52
CA LEU A 140 -13.59 -5.94 -1.61
C LEU A 140 -12.96 -5.71 -0.22
N ILE A 141 -11.75 -5.15 -0.16
CA ILE A 141 -11.09 -4.78 1.10
C ILE A 141 -11.91 -3.72 1.83
N LEU A 142 -12.39 -2.68 1.12
CA LEU A 142 -13.21 -1.63 1.70
C LEU A 142 -14.59 -2.15 2.18
N LEU A 143 -15.19 -3.09 1.45
CA LEU A 143 -16.43 -3.74 1.90
C LEU A 143 -16.20 -4.56 3.18
N ALA A 144 -15.09 -5.29 3.27
CA ALA A 144 -14.72 -6.01 4.48
C ALA A 144 -14.46 -5.06 5.67
N ALA A 145 -14.05 -3.82 5.39
CA ALA A 145 -13.81 -2.80 6.40
C ALA A 145 -15.07 -2.38 7.17
N PHE A 146 -16.26 -2.46 6.56
CA PHE A 146 -17.53 -2.13 7.26
C PHE A 146 -17.80 -3.02 8.48
N GLY A 147 -17.20 -4.22 8.53
CA GLY A 147 -17.28 -5.09 9.71
C GLY A 147 -16.30 -4.73 10.84
N VAL A 148 -15.35 -3.82 10.59
CA VAL A 148 -14.21 -3.57 11.49
C VAL A 148 -14.10 -2.11 11.91
N THR A 149 -14.58 -1.18 11.08
CA THR A 149 -14.47 0.26 11.35
C THR A 149 -15.76 1.00 10.98
N ASP A 150 -15.91 2.24 11.49
CA ASP A 150 -17.10 3.05 11.28
C ASP A 150 -17.27 3.43 9.79
N PRO A 151 -18.50 3.53 9.27
CA PRO A 151 -18.75 3.96 7.89
C PRO A 151 -18.08 5.28 7.51
N TRP A 152 -17.98 6.22 8.45
CA TRP A 152 -17.29 7.49 8.26
C TRP A 152 -15.79 7.28 7.96
N ARG A 153 -15.14 6.36 8.67
CA ARG A 153 -13.73 6.01 8.43
C ARG A 153 -13.53 5.27 7.10
N VAL A 154 -14.51 4.48 6.68
CA VAL A 154 -14.49 3.89 5.33
C VAL A 154 -14.56 4.99 4.27
N ALA A 155 -15.44 5.98 4.43
CA ALA A 155 -15.50 7.13 3.50
C ALA A 155 -14.18 7.91 3.45
N LEU A 156 -13.54 8.14 4.61
CA LEU A 156 -12.21 8.78 4.67
C LEU A 156 -11.10 7.89 4.09
N SER A 157 -11.22 6.57 4.18
CA SER A 157 -10.31 5.63 3.53
C SER A 157 -10.40 5.73 2.01
N VAL A 158 -11.61 5.88 1.47
CA VAL A 158 -11.83 6.18 0.04
C VAL A 158 -11.18 7.51 -0.34
N LEU A 159 -11.34 8.57 0.47
CA LEU A 159 -10.66 9.84 0.25
C LEU A 159 -9.13 9.67 0.20
N GLY A 160 -8.56 8.93 1.16
CA GLY A 160 -7.13 8.64 1.19
C GLY A 160 -6.65 7.89 -0.06
N ALA A 161 -7.43 6.90 -0.52
CA ALA A 161 -7.15 6.16 -1.75
C ALA A 161 -7.24 7.07 -3.00
N VAL A 162 -8.22 7.96 -3.07
CA VAL A 162 -8.34 8.95 -4.15
C VAL A 162 -7.14 9.89 -4.17
N VAL A 163 -6.74 10.44 -3.03
CA VAL A 163 -5.57 11.32 -2.92
C VAL A 163 -4.29 10.60 -3.35
N LEU A 164 -4.09 9.37 -2.88
CA LEU A 164 -2.97 8.51 -3.29
C LEU A 164 -2.94 8.31 -4.80
N ASN A 165 -4.07 7.90 -5.38
CA ASN A 165 -4.17 7.64 -6.82
C ASN A 165 -4.00 8.91 -7.66
N LEU A 166 -4.49 10.06 -7.20
CA LEU A 166 -4.25 11.36 -7.84
C LEU A 166 -2.75 11.72 -7.81
N ALA A 167 -2.07 11.52 -6.67
CA ALA A 167 -0.63 11.74 -6.57
C ALA A 167 0.13 10.86 -7.58
N LEU A 168 -0.26 9.59 -7.74
CA LEU A 168 0.29 8.70 -8.74
C LEU A 168 -0.03 9.15 -10.17
N ALA A 169 -1.29 9.44 -10.48
CA ALA A 169 -1.75 9.78 -11.83
C ALA A 169 -1.12 11.08 -12.36
N ILE A 170 -0.99 12.09 -11.50
CA ILE A 170 -0.39 13.39 -11.89
C ILE A 170 1.11 13.25 -12.15
N ASN A 171 1.79 12.43 -11.37
CA ASN A 171 3.26 12.34 -11.40
C ASN A 171 3.80 11.14 -12.21
N HIS A 172 3.00 10.10 -12.45
CA HIS A 172 3.41 8.93 -13.23
C HIS A 172 3.05 9.11 -14.71
N ARG A 173 3.69 10.09 -15.38
CA ARG A 173 3.57 10.28 -16.83
C ARG A 173 4.75 9.63 -17.56
N PRO A 174 4.51 8.77 -18.59
CA PRO A 174 5.58 8.24 -19.43
C PRO A 174 6.41 9.39 -20.03
N GLY A 175 7.74 9.31 -19.93
CA GLY A 175 8.67 10.27 -20.51
C GLY A 175 9.03 11.50 -19.66
N ARG A 176 8.43 11.72 -18.51
CA ARG A 176 8.71 12.94 -17.71
C ARG A 176 9.97 12.85 -16.83
N TYR A 177 10.50 11.65 -16.61
CA TYR A 177 11.65 11.39 -15.74
C TYR A 177 12.54 10.28 -16.30
N MET A 178 12.96 10.43 -17.54
CA MET A 178 14.15 9.72 -18.00
C MET A 178 15.34 10.56 -17.53
N ALA A 179 15.92 10.19 -16.39
CA ALA A 179 17.27 10.61 -16.07
C ALA A 179 18.17 10.01 -17.18
N VAL A 180 18.77 10.87 -17.98
CA VAL A 180 19.80 10.53 -18.95
C VAL A 180 20.99 9.98 -18.18
#